data_81009f217d643affb9e6d2102b1fb873
#
_entry.id   81009f217d643affb9e6d2102b1fb873
#
_cell.length_a   1.000
_cell.length_b   1.000
_cell.length_c   1.000
_cell.angle_alpha   90.00
_cell.angle_beta   90.00
_cell.angle_gamma   90.00
#
_symmetry.space_group_name_H-M   'P 1'
#
loop_
_entity.id
_entity.type
_entity.pdbx_description
1 polymer ?
#
loop_
_entity_poly.entity_id
_entity_poly.type
_entity_poly.pdbx_seq_one_letter_code
_entity_poly.pdbx_strand_id
1 'polypeptide(L)'
;RLGNIAGIQSFPAAELLIGCYPCQGFSQGGVRDPSRKINTLYLEFGRALQQIRPKAFIVENVSGMVRANFAHLLKDQFRVFSEAGYRVKAEVLNASNYGVAQERRRIFIVGLRDDLGIEYSFPIPTHGPGRGTPHFTLAEALKNMRHWPNSDEYYTRDFHWYYLSRDRYRGWSEVSRTIVANPRHMPLHPVSPRMVKHAHNDWRFEDDRPARRFTYREAARVQGFPKNFRFPDSAAGSLDMRYKVVGN
;
A
#
# COMPACT_ATOMS: atom_id res chain seq x y z
N ARG A 1 -22.50 -4.90 -0.44
CA ARG A 1 -22.71 -5.98 0.55
C ARG A 1 -21.44 -6.17 1.34
N LEU A 2 -21.56 -6.32 2.66
CA LEU A 2 -20.47 -6.80 3.52
C LEU A 2 -20.65 -8.31 3.70
N GLY A 3 -19.59 -9.09 3.46
CA GLY A 3 -19.65 -10.54 3.61
C GLY A 3 -18.45 -11.26 3.01
N ASN A 4 -18.43 -12.58 3.14
CA ASN A 4 -17.41 -13.40 2.53
C ASN A 4 -17.74 -13.60 1.04
N ILE A 5 -16.78 -13.29 0.16
CA ILE A 5 -16.93 -13.41 -1.29
C ILE A 5 -17.28 -14.84 -1.72
N ALA A 6 -16.82 -15.87 -1.00
CA ALA A 6 -17.16 -17.27 -1.26
C ALA A 6 -18.66 -17.57 -1.14
N GLY A 7 -19.41 -16.77 -0.37
CA GLY A 7 -20.87 -16.91 -0.22
C GLY A 7 -21.68 -16.17 -1.30
N ILE A 8 -21.03 -15.44 -2.19
CA ILE A 8 -21.72 -14.69 -3.26
C ILE A 8 -22.01 -15.65 -4.43
N GLN A 9 -23.28 -15.93 -4.70
CA GLN A 9 -23.71 -16.82 -5.78
C GLN A 9 -23.64 -16.16 -7.16
N SER A 10 -23.96 -14.87 -7.25
CA SER A 10 -23.94 -14.12 -8.51
C SER A 10 -23.35 -12.72 -8.29
N PHE A 11 -22.56 -12.28 -9.24
CA PHE A 11 -21.97 -10.95 -9.27
C PHE A 11 -22.75 -10.02 -10.21
N PRO A 12 -22.83 -8.70 -9.92
CA PRO A 12 -23.40 -7.74 -10.85
C PRO A 12 -22.51 -7.62 -12.10
N ALA A 13 -23.11 -7.27 -13.23
CA ALA A 13 -22.36 -6.96 -14.45
C ALA A 13 -21.42 -5.76 -14.22
N ALA A 14 -20.21 -5.85 -14.76
CA ALA A 14 -19.20 -4.78 -14.71
C ALA A 14 -18.28 -4.86 -15.93
N GLU A 15 -17.81 -3.71 -16.39
CA GLU A 15 -16.84 -3.65 -17.49
C GLU A 15 -15.39 -3.70 -16.98
N LEU A 16 -15.16 -3.27 -15.75
CA LEU A 16 -13.88 -3.32 -15.06
C LEU A 16 -14.07 -3.98 -13.70
N LEU A 17 -13.24 -4.96 -13.38
CA LEU A 17 -13.17 -5.58 -12.06
C LEU A 17 -11.87 -5.22 -11.37
N ILE A 18 -11.94 -4.68 -10.14
CA ILE A 18 -10.76 -4.36 -9.34
C ILE A 18 -10.72 -5.29 -8.14
N GLY A 19 -9.56 -5.90 -7.87
CA GLY A 19 -9.32 -6.80 -6.75
C GLY A 19 -8.13 -6.38 -5.90
N CYS A 20 -8.35 -6.33 -4.57
CA CYS A 20 -7.31 -6.12 -3.57
C CYS A 20 -7.48 -7.18 -2.47
N TYR A 21 -7.49 -8.45 -2.86
CA TYR A 21 -7.70 -9.54 -1.90
C TYR A 21 -6.53 -9.62 -0.90
N PRO A 22 -6.82 -10.06 0.34
CA PRO A 22 -5.80 -10.14 1.39
C PRO A 22 -4.62 -11.01 1.01
N CYS A 23 -3.45 -10.56 1.45
CA CYS A 23 -2.15 -11.19 1.17
C CYS A 23 -1.32 -11.33 2.46
N GLN A 24 -1.97 -11.65 3.57
CA GLN A 24 -1.31 -11.66 4.89
C GLN A 24 -0.12 -12.61 4.97
N GLY A 25 -0.09 -13.68 4.18
CA GLY A 25 1.06 -14.57 4.06
C GLY A 25 2.26 -13.98 3.34
N PHE A 26 2.08 -12.93 2.53
CA PHE A 26 3.14 -12.30 1.71
C PHE A 26 3.71 -11.03 2.33
N SER A 27 3.02 -10.43 3.32
CA SER A 27 3.43 -9.15 3.89
C SER A 27 4.66 -9.28 4.78
N GLN A 28 5.51 -8.25 4.80
CA GLN A 28 6.70 -8.23 5.67
C GLN A 28 6.35 -8.18 7.16
N GLY A 29 5.14 -7.77 7.51
CA GLY A 29 4.67 -7.61 8.89
C GLY A 29 3.77 -8.74 9.40
N GLY A 30 3.50 -9.79 8.58
CA GLY A 30 2.64 -10.90 8.95
C GLY A 30 3.38 -12.24 9.08
N VAL A 31 2.66 -13.25 9.57
CA VAL A 31 3.13 -14.64 9.56
C VAL A 31 3.24 -15.10 8.09
N ARG A 32 4.45 -15.41 7.66
CA ARG A 32 4.77 -15.84 6.28
C ARG A 32 4.47 -17.35 6.14
N ASP A 33 3.21 -17.67 5.95
CA ASP A 33 2.76 -19.04 5.76
C ASP A 33 2.01 -19.16 4.41
N PRO A 34 2.61 -19.81 3.41
CA PRO A 34 2.00 -20.01 2.09
C PRO A 34 0.73 -20.86 2.12
N SER A 35 0.57 -21.75 3.11
CA SER A 35 -0.53 -22.72 3.19
C SER A 35 -1.85 -22.13 3.68
N ARG A 36 -1.87 -20.88 4.15
CA ARG A 36 -3.08 -20.26 4.68
C ARG A 36 -4.16 -20.10 3.62
N LYS A 37 -5.39 -20.54 3.93
CA LYS A 37 -6.57 -20.41 3.07
C LYS A 37 -6.81 -19.00 2.53
N ILE A 38 -6.40 -17.96 3.28
CA ILE A 38 -6.51 -16.56 2.84
C ILE A 38 -5.67 -16.28 1.58
N ASN A 39 -4.62 -17.04 1.32
CA ASN A 39 -3.77 -16.90 0.16
C ASN A 39 -4.41 -17.44 -1.13
N THR A 40 -5.53 -18.16 -1.04
CA THR A 40 -6.26 -18.74 -2.18
C THR A 40 -7.46 -17.89 -2.59
N LEU A 41 -7.67 -16.71 -2.01
CA LEU A 41 -8.79 -15.82 -2.36
C LEU A 41 -8.76 -15.31 -3.81
N TYR A 42 -7.61 -15.39 -4.49
CA TYR A 42 -7.54 -15.13 -5.94
C TYR A 42 -8.38 -16.13 -6.75
N LEU A 43 -8.67 -17.33 -6.23
CA LEU A 43 -9.59 -18.27 -6.88
C LEU A 43 -11.01 -17.72 -6.94
N GLU A 44 -11.46 -17.05 -5.88
CA GLU A 44 -12.75 -16.36 -5.87
C GLU A 44 -12.78 -15.18 -6.84
N PHE A 45 -11.65 -14.48 -6.99
CA PHE A 45 -11.52 -13.46 -8.01
C PHE A 45 -11.59 -14.07 -9.43
N GLY A 46 -10.94 -15.21 -9.66
CA GLY A 46 -11.03 -15.98 -10.89
C GLY A 46 -12.47 -16.40 -11.19
N ARG A 47 -13.21 -16.88 -10.17
CA ARG A 47 -14.65 -17.21 -10.30
C ARG A 47 -15.47 -15.98 -10.69
N ALA A 48 -15.18 -14.82 -10.10
CA ALA A 48 -15.84 -13.57 -10.46
C ALA A 48 -15.52 -13.16 -11.91
N LEU A 49 -14.27 -13.32 -12.38
CA LEU A 49 -13.90 -13.07 -13.77
C LEU A 49 -14.69 -13.94 -14.75
N GLN A 50 -14.85 -15.23 -14.45
CA GLN A 50 -15.64 -16.16 -15.30
C GLN A 50 -17.11 -15.79 -15.37
N GLN A 51 -17.71 -15.32 -14.28
CA GLN A 51 -19.13 -14.96 -14.22
C GLN A 51 -19.42 -13.58 -14.83
N ILE A 52 -18.62 -12.58 -14.47
CA ILE A 52 -18.85 -11.18 -14.89
C ILE A 52 -18.37 -10.97 -16.33
N ARG A 53 -17.26 -11.60 -16.73
CA ARG A 53 -16.55 -11.41 -17.99
C ARG A 53 -16.27 -9.93 -18.29
N PRO A 54 -15.70 -9.16 -17.34
CA PRO A 54 -15.39 -7.75 -17.57
C PRO A 54 -14.42 -7.59 -18.76
N LYS A 55 -14.41 -6.42 -19.40
CA LYS A 55 -13.43 -6.11 -20.46
C LYS A 55 -12.00 -6.11 -19.96
N ALA A 56 -11.81 -5.66 -18.71
CA ALA A 56 -10.52 -5.59 -18.06
C ALA A 56 -10.63 -5.90 -16.56
N PHE A 57 -9.51 -6.31 -15.98
CA PHE A 57 -9.38 -6.34 -14.52
C PHE A 57 -8.03 -5.75 -14.06
N ILE A 58 -8.01 -5.27 -12.84
CA ILE A 58 -6.80 -4.82 -12.14
C ILE A 58 -6.77 -5.48 -10.76
N VAL A 59 -5.65 -6.14 -10.45
CA VAL A 59 -5.36 -6.64 -9.10
C VAL A 59 -4.16 -5.89 -8.54
N GLU A 60 -4.29 -5.36 -7.33
CA GLU A 60 -3.17 -4.79 -6.57
C GLU A 60 -2.80 -5.72 -5.42
N ASN A 61 -1.49 -5.87 -5.20
CA ASN A 61 -1.03 -6.64 -4.04
C ASN A 61 0.38 -6.19 -3.59
N VAL A 62 0.86 -6.74 -2.47
CA VAL A 62 2.21 -6.40 -1.97
C VAL A 62 3.31 -6.98 -2.86
N SER A 63 4.39 -6.23 -3.03
CA SER A 63 5.55 -6.66 -3.84
C SER A 63 6.25 -7.92 -3.29
N GLY A 64 5.94 -8.34 -2.07
CA GLY A 64 6.44 -9.61 -1.51
C GLY A 64 6.00 -10.86 -2.30
N MET A 65 4.93 -10.75 -3.08
CA MET A 65 4.39 -11.83 -3.91
C MET A 65 5.37 -12.29 -5.01
N VAL A 66 6.27 -11.43 -5.48
CA VAL A 66 7.28 -11.82 -6.49
C VAL A 66 8.49 -12.53 -5.90
N ARG A 67 8.56 -12.74 -4.59
CA ARG A 67 9.69 -13.45 -3.97
C ARG A 67 9.62 -14.94 -4.27
N ALA A 68 10.79 -15.59 -4.32
CA ALA A 68 10.94 -17.01 -4.68
C ALA A 68 9.96 -17.93 -3.93
N ASN A 69 9.79 -17.73 -2.62
CA ASN A 69 8.90 -18.56 -1.79
C ASN A 69 7.40 -18.47 -2.18
N PHE A 70 7.01 -17.46 -2.93
CA PHE A 70 5.61 -17.20 -3.32
C PHE A 70 5.41 -17.20 -4.84
N ALA A 71 6.48 -17.42 -5.61
CA ALA A 71 6.43 -17.41 -7.08
C ALA A 71 5.42 -18.42 -7.64
N HIS A 72 5.24 -19.57 -6.98
CA HIS A 72 4.27 -20.60 -7.37
C HIS A 72 2.83 -20.08 -7.28
N LEU A 73 2.48 -19.29 -6.25
CA LEU A 73 1.15 -18.70 -6.10
C LEU A 73 0.89 -17.59 -7.12
N LEU A 74 1.91 -16.81 -7.45
CA LEU A 74 1.80 -15.82 -8.52
C LEU A 74 1.59 -16.51 -9.89
N LYS A 75 2.34 -17.58 -10.16
CA LYS A 75 2.19 -18.38 -11.38
C LYS A 75 0.80 -19.00 -11.48
N ASP A 76 0.26 -19.52 -10.37
CA ASP A 76 -1.08 -20.08 -10.35
C ASP A 76 -2.17 -19.01 -10.59
N GLN A 77 -2.01 -17.80 -10.05
CA GLN A 77 -2.91 -16.69 -10.35
C GLN A 77 -2.91 -16.36 -11.86
N PHE A 78 -1.74 -16.30 -12.50
CA PHE A 78 -1.64 -16.12 -13.94
C PHE A 78 -2.40 -17.21 -14.70
N ARG A 79 -2.22 -18.48 -14.31
CA ARG A 79 -2.94 -19.61 -14.92
C ARG A 79 -4.46 -19.44 -14.79
N VAL A 80 -4.96 -19.20 -13.57
CA VAL A 80 -6.40 -19.04 -13.29
C VAL A 80 -7.01 -17.89 -14.10
N PHE A 81 -6.30 -16.76 -14.20
CA PHE A 81 -6.82 -15.59 -14.94
C PHE A 81 -6.73 -15.78 -16.44
N SER A 82 -5.70 -16.46 -16.94
CA SER A 82 -5.62 -16.82 -18.37
C SER A 82 -6.67 -17.85 -18.77
N GLU A 83 -6.93 -18.88 -17.95
CA GLU A 83 -7.99 -19.85 -18.16
C GLU A 83 -9.40 -19.21 -18.14
N ALA A 84 -9.55 -18.05 -17.44
CA ALA A 84 -10.78 -17.27 -17.48
C ALA A 84 -10.93 -16.43 -18.77
N GLY A 85 -9.97 -16.48 -19.70
CA GLY A 85 -10.01 -15.81 -21.01
C GLY A 85 -9.42 -14.40 -21.03
N TYR A 86 -8.30 -14.20 -20.28
CA TYR A 86 -7.62 -12.90 -20.20
C TYR A 86 -6.14 -13.02 -20.56
N ARG A 87 -5.65 -12.04 -21.32
CA ARG A 87 -4.21 -11.76 -21.45
C ARG A 87 -3.73 -11.01 -20.23
N VAL A 88 -2.81 -11.61 -19.47
CA VAL A 88 -2.39 -11.15 -18.15
C VAL A 88 -0.97 -10.62 -18.22
N LYS A 89 -0.75 -9.41 -17.71
CA LYS A 89 0.58 -8.83 -17.46
C LYS A 89 0.70 -8.38 -16.01
N ALA A 90 1.92 -8.43 -15.45
CA ALA A 90 2.16 -7.93 -14.10
C ALA A 90 3.47 -7.15 -14.04
N GLU A 91 3.45 -6.09 -13.21
CA GLU A 91 4.63 -5.26 -12.95
C GLU A 91 4.63 -4.78 -11.50
N VAL A 92 5.83 -4.63 -10.93
CA VAL A 92 6.00 -4.02 -9.61
C VAL A 92 6.26 -2.53 -9.78
N LEU A 93 5.27 -1.72 -9.44
CA LEU A 93 5.36 -0.26 -9.52
C LEU A 93 5.70 0.33 -8.15
N ASN A 94 6.45 1.46 -8.15
CA ASN A 94 6.71 2.25 -6.96
C ASN A 94 5.96 3.59 -7.05
N ALA A 95 5.07 3.85 -6.12
CA ALA A 95 4.22 5.04 -6.12
C ALA A 95 5.02 6.37 -6.21
N SER A 96 6.24 6.41 -5.65
CA SER A 96 7.11 7.60 -5.76
C SER A 96 7.47 7.95 -7.20
N ASN A 97 7.52 6.96 -8.10
CA ASN A 97 7.81 7.18 -9.50
C ASN A 97 6.64 7.78 -10.30
N TYR A 98 5.48 7.97 -9.65
CA TYR A 98 4.24 8.47 -10.23
C TYR A 98 3.66 9.66 -9.45
N GLY A 99 4.54 10.43 -8.76
CA GLY A 99 4.15 11.68 -8.10
C GLY A 99 3.53 11.51 -6.71
N VAL A 100 3.74 10.38 -6.05
CA VAL A 100 3.30 10.18 -4.66
C VAL A 100 4.51 10.31 -3.72
N ALA A 101 4.37 11.06 -2.62
CA ALA A 101 5.46 11.31 -1.66
C ALA A 101 5.81 10.09 -0.79
N GLN A 102 5.75 8.89 -1.36
CA GLN A 102 5.91 7.64 -0.62
C GLN A 102 6.60 6.55 -1.45
N GLU A 103 7.60 5.92 -0.86
CA GLU A 103 8.16 4.68 -1.35
C GLU A 103 7.20 3.52 -1.01
N ARG A 104 6.27 3.23 -1.95
CA ARG A 104 5.29 2.15 -1.84
C ARG A 104 5.35 1.27 -3.08
N ARG A 105 6.00 0.13 -2.94
CA ARG A 105 6.12 -0.85 -4.03
C ARG A 105 4.96 -1.84 -3.96
N ARG A 106 4.23 -1.98 -5.08
CA ARG A 106 3.10 -2.90 -5.23
C ARG A 106 3.18 -3.63 -6.55
N ILE A 107 2.78 -4.90 -6.55
CA ILE A 107 2.55 -5.61 -7.80
C ILE A 107 1.15 -5.26 -8.29
N PHE A 108 1.06 -4.91 -9.56
CA PHE A 108 -0.19 -4.78 -10.29
C PHE A 108 -0.27 -5.90 -11.30
N ILE A 109 -1.38 -6.64 -11.30
CA ILE A 109 -1.70 -7.65 -12.30
C ILE A 109 -2.88 -7.10 -13.10
N VAL A 110 -2.70 -6.92 -14.40
CA VAL A 110 -3.72 -6.39 -15.30
C VAL A 110 -4.04 -7.43 -16.34
N GLY A 111 -5.33 -7.68 -16.56
CA GLY A 111 -5.81 -8.54 -17.64
C GLY A 111 -6.77 -7.81 -18.53
N LEU A 112 -6.59 -7.97 -19.83
CA LEU A 112 -7.55 -7.58 -20.86
C LEU A 112 -8.16 -8.84 -21.45
N ARG A 113 -9.49 -8.84 -21.65
CA ARG A 113 -10.18 -10.01 -22.20
C ARG A 113 -9.70 -10.30 -23.63
N ASP A 114 -9.48 -11.57 -23.93
CA ASP A 114 -8.77 -12.03 -25.13
C ASP A 114 -9.45 -11.59 -26.45
N ASP A 115 -10.79 -11.54 -26.45
CA ASP A 115 -11.60 -11.14 -27.61
C ASP A 115 -11.42 -9.67 -28.03
N LEU A 116 -10.87 -8.83 -27.14
CA LEU A 116 -10.62 -7.43 -27.45
C LEU A 116 -9.43 -7.22 -28.41
N GLY A 117 -8.56 -8.19 -28.56
CA GLY A 117 -7.41 -8.11 -29.47
C GLY A 117 -6.35 -7.07 -29.11
N ILE A 118 -6.46 -6.43 -27.92
CA ILE A 118 -5.55 -5.37 -27.46
C ILE A 118 -4.53 -5.88 -26.47
N GLU A 119 -3.34 -5.26 -26.44
CA GLU A 119 -2.32 -5.49 -25.42
C GLU A 119 -2.25 -4.33 -24.43
N TYR A 120 -2.06 -4.66 -23.16
CA TYR A 120 -1.83 -3.69 -22.11
C TYR A 120 -0.35 -3.35 -21.98
N SER A 121 -0.03 -2.08 -21.75
CA SER A 121 1.31 -1.60 -21.38
C SER A 121 1.21 -0.80 -20.10
N PHE A 122 2.12 -1.07 -19.14
CA PHE A 122 2.19 -0.29 -17.91
C PHE A 122 2.66 1.13 -18.20
N PRO A 123 2.17 2.13 -17.43
CA PRO A 123 2.57 3.52 -17.61
C PRO A 123 4.06 3.68 -17.31
N ILE A 124 4.72 4.49 -18.13
CA ILE A 124 6.13 4.83 -17.91
C ILE A 124 6.26 5.72 -16.67
N PRO A 125 7.23 5.48 -15.77
CA PRO A 125 7.50 6.34 -14.64
C PRO A 125 7.71 7.80 -15.05
N THR A 126 7.02 8.74 -14.38
CA THR A 126 7.06 10.18 -14.68
C THR A 126 7.96 10.97 -13.74
N HIS A 127 8.28 10.44 -12.56
CA HIS A 127 9.06 11.09 -11.52
C HIS A 127 10.31 10.28 -11.15
N GLY A 128 11.34 10.99 -10.67
CA GLY A 128 12.56 10.39 -10.13
C GLY A 128 13.82 10.62 -10.95
N PRO A 129 14.95 10.00 -10.56
CA PRO A 129 16.23 10.18 -11.23
C PRO A 129 16.14 9.84 -12.73
N GLY A 130 16.69 10.72 -13.57
CA GLY A 130 16.65 10.55 -15.04
C GLY A 130 15.28 10.76 -15.69
N ARG A 131 14.29 11.29 -14.94
CA ARG A 131 12.98 11.70 -15.45
C ARG A 131 12.87 13.21 -15.47
N GLY A 132 11.97 13.75 -16.29
CA GLY A 132 11.78 15.20 -16.40
C GLY A 132 11.26 15.89 -15.12
N THR A 133 10.74 15.09 -14.16
CA THR A 133 10.18 15.60 -12.90
C THR A 133 10.85 14.89 -11.72
N PRO A 134 11.39 15.61 -10.72
CA PRO A 134 11.88 15.02 -9.47
C PRO A 134 10.79 14.29 -8.70
N HIS A 135 11.18 13.44 -7.74
CA HIS A 135 10.21 12.84 -6.82
C HIS A 135 9.45 13.92 -6.04
N PHE A 136 8.15 13.73 -5.85
CA PHE A 136 7.32 14.56 -4.99
C PHE A 136 7.69 14.29 -3.53
N THR A 137 8.27 15.29 -2.85
CA THR A 137 8.91 15.14 -1.54
C THR A 137 7.94 15.30 -0.37
N LEU A 138 8.40 14.97 0.85
CA LEU A 138 7.66 15.24 2.08
C LEU A 138 7.42 16.74 2.30
N ALA A 139 8.37 17.61 1.94
CA ALA A 139 8.20 19.06 2.02
C ALA A 139 7.00 19.54 1.20
N GLU A 140 6.82 18.99 0.01
CA GLU A 140 5.72 19.36 -0.89
C GLU A 140 4.39 18.76 -0.44
N ALA A 141 4.39 17.49 -0.03
CA ALA A 141 3.18 16.79 0.45
C ALA A 141 2.61 17.43 1.72
N LEU A 142 3.48 17.85 2.65
CA LEU A 142 3.10 18.36 3.97
C LEU A 142 3.09 19.91 4.02
N LYS A 143 3.25 20.57 2.88
CA LYS A 143 3.22 22.03 2.79
C LYS A 143 1.96 22.59 3.44
N ASN A 144 2.12 23.59 4.29
CA ASN A 144 1.07 24.28 5.05
C ASN A 144 0.37 23.41 6.13
N MET A 145 0.94 22.26 6.51
CA MET A 145 0.49 21.52 7.70
C MET A 145 1.27 21.97 8.95
N ARG A 146 0.62 21.94 10.10
CA ARG A 146 1.26 22.29 11.39
C ARG A 146 2.33 21.26 11.72
N HIS A 147 3.52 21.69 12.12
CA HIS A 147 4.58 20.81 12.56
C HIS A 147 4.22 20.06 13.86
N TRP A 148 3.50 20.71 14.75
CA TRP A 148 3.03 20.14 16.01
C TRP A 148 1.50 20.32 16.14
N PRO A 149 0.71 19.40 15.55
CA PRO A 149 -0.74 19.37 15.67
C PRO A 149 -1.17 18.89 17.05
N ASN A 150 -2.49 18.82 17.30
CA ASN A 150 -3.04 18.30 18.54
C ASN A 150 -2.66 16.83 18.74
N SER A 151 -2.43 16.42 19.99
CA SER A 151 -1.99 15.07 20.36
C SER A 151 -3.03 13.97 20.06
N ASP A 152 -4.27 14.30 19.86
CA ASP A 152 -5.35 13.38 19.46
C ASP A 152 -5.33 13.03 17.96
N GLU A 153 -4.50 13.73 17.16
CA GLU A 153 -4.35 13.45 15.72
C GLU A 153 -3.28 12.41 15.42
N TYR A 154 -2.43 12.03 16.36
CA TYR A 154 -1.39 11.04 16.15
C TYR A 154 -1.14 10.15 17.36
N TYR A 155 -0.46 9.04 17.12
CA TYR A 155 -0.15 8.07 18.16
C TYR A 155 1.03 8.54 19.02
N THR A 156 0.75 8.87 20.29
CA THR A 156 1.68 9.52 21.22
C THR A 156 2.45 8.56 22.14
N ARG A 157 2.07 7.26 22.18
CA ARG A 157 2.77 6.29 23.03
C ARG A 157 4.24 6.13 22.65
N ASP A 158 5.05 5.74 23.61
CA ASP A 158 6.49 5.54 23.48
C ASP A 158 6.89 4.69 22.28
N PHE A 159 8.13 4.84 21.87
CA PHE A 159 8.72 4.07 20.79
C PHE A 159 9.22 2.74 21.33
N HIS A 160 8.46 1.69 21.07
CA HIS A 160 8.83 0.32 21.46
C HIS A 160 10.07 -0.15 20.70
N TRP A 161 10.88 -1.05 21.28
CA TRP A 161 12.11 -1.61 20.69
C TRP A 161 11.88 -2.12 19.25
N TYR A 162 10.78 -2.78 18.98
CA TYR A 162 10.45 -3.27 17.62
C TYR A 162 10.27 -2.12 16.63
N TYR A 163 9.79 -0.98 17.07
CA TYR A 163 9.74 0.24 16.25
C TYR A 163 11.16 0.74 15.95
N LEU A 164 12.01 0.78 16.96
CA LEU A 164 13.41 1.22 16.89
C LEU A 164 14.33 0.21 16.17
N SER A 165 13.86 -1.00 15.85
CA SER A 165 14.61 -1.98 15.06
C SER A 165 14.80 -1.60 13.58
N ARG A 166 14.19 -0.50 13.13
CA ARG A 166 14.19 -0.09 11.72
C ARG A 166 14.30 1.42 11.58
N ASP A 167 15.02 1.88 10.55
CA ASP A 167 15.00 3.28 10.16
C ASP A 167 13.60 3.69 9.66
N ARG A 168 12.88 4.47 10.46
CA ARG A 168 11.55 4.98 10.14
C ARG A 168 11.54 6.48 9.85
N TYR A 169 12.70 7.11 9.86
CA TYR A 169 12.86 8.52 9.55
C TYR A 169 13.08 8.76 8.06
N ARG A 170 12.54 9.86 7.56
CA ARG A 170 12.88 10.50 6.28
C ARG A 170 12.82 12.01 6.44
N GLY A 171 13.80 12.69 5.84
CA GLY A 171 13.88 14.15 5.85
C GLY A 171 12.92 14.80 4.86
N TRP A 172 12.82 16.13 4.94
CA TRP A 172 11.92 16.94 4.14
C TRP A 172 12.12 16.78 2.62
N SER A 173 13.36 16.62 2.16
CA SER A 173 13.72 16.45 0.75
C SER A 173 13.59 15.02 0.23
N GLU A 174 13.13 14.10 1.08
CA GLU A 174 12.98 12.69 0.74
C GLU A 174 11.49 12.32 0.55
N VAL A 175 11.25 11.11 0.03
CA VAL A 175 9.94 10.47 0.03
C VAL A 175 9.77 9.64 1.31
N SER A 176 8.55 9.54 1.81
CA SER A 176 8.25 8.75 3.01
C SER A 176 8.52 7.26 2.81
N ARG A 177 8.77 6.56 3.90
CA ARG A 177 8.55 5.12 3.98
C ARG A 177 7.07 4.78 3.76
N THR A 178 6.80 3.51 3.43
CA THR A 178 5.42 3.03 3.24
C THR A 178 4.54 3.35 4.45
N ILE A 179 3.46 4.07 4.21
CA ILE A 179 2.40 4.30 5.19
C ILE A 179 1.68 2.99 5.48
N VAL A 180 1.45 2.70 6.74
CA VAL A 180 0.86 1.45 7.23
C VAL A 180 -0.43 1.70 8.01
N ALA A 181 -1.30 0.71 8.12
CA ALA A 181 -2.57 0.83 8.83
C ALA A 181 -2.43 0.86 10.37
N ASN A 182 -1.29 0.40 10.90
CA ASN A 182 -1.04 0.36 12.34
C ASN A 182 -0.36 1.65 12.81
N PRO A 183 -0.98 2.46 13.68
CA PRO A 183 -0.41 3.74 14.14
C PRO A 183 0.91 3.58 14.90
N ARG A 184 1.12 2.43 15.59
CA ARG A 184 2.39 2.15 16.29
C ARG A 184 3.59 2.09 15.33
N HIS A 185 3.37 1.68 14.09
CA HIS A 185 4.41 1.48 13.09
C HIS A 185 4.47 2.59 12.03
N MET A 186 3.68 3.64 12.22
CA MET A 186 3.68 4.81 11.33
C MET A 186 5.08 5.42 11.23
N PRO A 187 5.55 5.84 10.05
CA PRO A 187 6.83 6.56 9.92
C PRO A 187 6.89 7.82 10.79
N LEU A 188 8.11 8.27 11.07
CA LEU A 188 8.36 9.53 11.76
C LEU A 188 8.09 10.71 10.86
N HIS A 189 7.51 11.77 11.45
CA HIS A 189 7.41 13.06 10.78
C HIS A 189 8.80 13.71 10.66
N PRO A 190 9.12 14.44 9.59
CA PRO A 190 10.46 15.04 9.37
C PRO A 190 10.93 16.04 10.43
N VAL A 191 10.04 16.57 11.30
CA VAL A 191 10.45 17.41 12.45
C VAL A 191 11.16 16.62 13.54
N SER A 192 11.01 15.29 13.55
CA SER A 192 11.69 14.41 14.51
C SER A 192 13.20 14.41 14.26
N PRO A 193 14.02 14.10 15.28
CA PRO A 193 15.42 13.83 15.08
C PRO A 193 15.60 12.61 14.15
N ARG A 194 16.73 12.57 13.45
CA ARG A 194 17.08 11.43 12.61
C ARG A 194 17.27 10.18 13.47
N MET A 195 17.16 9.03 12.83
CA MET A 195 17.53 7.77 13.45
C MET A 195 18.90 7.34 12.93
N VAL A 196 19.80 7.04 13.86
CA VAL A 196 21.17 6.57 13.59
C VAL A 196 21.25 5.09 13.93
N LYS A 197 21.87 4.30 13.06
CA LYS A 197 22.08 2.88 13.29
C LYS A 197 23.20 2.65 14.28
N HIS A 198 22.90 2.01 15.40
CA HIS A 198 23.84 1.62 16.46
C HIS A 198 24.37 0.18 16.29
N ALA A 199 23.43 -0.75 15.98
CA ALA A 199 23.75 -2.16 15.79
C ALA A 199 22.76 -2.81 14.81
N HIS A 200 22.87 -4.12 14.59
CA HIS A 200 21.87 -4.85 13.81
C HIS A 200 20.51 -4.76 14.52
N ASN A 201 19.50 -4.22 13.80
CA ASN A 201 18.15 -3.97 14.34
C ASN A 201 18.09 -3.03 15.57
N ASP A 202 19.10 -2.16 15.77
CA ASP A 202 19.11 -1.12 16.80
C ASP A 202 19.34 0.24 16.15
N TRP A 203 18.29 1.06 16.16
CA TRP A 203 18.29 2.44 15.68
C TRP A 203 17.89 3.35 16.83
N ARG A 204 18.62 4.45 17.01
CA ARG A 204 18.40 5.44 18.07
C ARG A 204 18.24 6.82 17.48
N PHE A 205 17.56 7.71 18.20
CA PHE A 205 17.51 9.10 17.81
C PHE A 205 18.91 9.74 17.95
N GLU A 206 19.26 10.62 17.03
CA GLU A 206 20.56 11.32 17.04
C GLU A 206 20.69 12.34 18.19
N ASP A 207 19.56 12.83 18.71
CA ASP A 207 19.46 13.79 19.81
C ASP A 207 18.11 13.65 20.55
N ASP A 208 17.95 14.45 21.63
CA ASP A 208 16.79 14.41 22.53
C ASP A 208 15.63 15.33 22.10
N ARG A 209 15.64 15.87 20.91
CA ARG A 209 14.50 16.67 20.41
C ARG A 209 13.23 15.82 20.37
N PRO A 210 12.04 16.44 20.59
CA PRO A 210 10.79 15.72 20.52
C PRO A 210 10.64 15.00 19.18
N ALA A 211 10.21 13.73 19.24
CA ALA A 211 9.94 12.90 18.09
C ALA A 211 8.44 12.56 18.00
N ARG A 212 7.88 12.53 16.79
CA ARG A 212 6.51 12.12 16.58
C ARG A 212 6.33 11.33 15.28
N ARG A 213 5.29 10.53 15.25
CA ARG A 213 4.81 9.85 14.05
C ARG A 213 3.96 10.81 13.20
N PHE A 214 3.72 10.47 11.95
CA PHE A 214 2.71 11.19 11.16
C PHE A 214 1.34 11.11 11.83
N THR A 215 0.58 12.20 11.75
CA THR A 215 -0.87 12.16 11.98
C THR A 215 -1.56 11.35 10.88
N TYR A 216 -2.80 10.91 11.11
CA TYR A 216 -3.57 10.23 10.06
C TYR A 216 -3.84 11.16 8.86
N ARG A 217 -3.95 12.49 9.07
CA ARG A 217 -4.13 13.48 8.00
C ARG A 217 -2.85 13.66 7.17
N GLU A 218 -1.70 13.75 7.82
CA GLU A 218 -0.41 13.81 7.14
C GLU A 218 -0.14 12.52 6.36
N ALA A 219 -0.42 11.36 6.97
CA ALA A 219 -0.33 10.07 6.32
C ALA A 219 -1.22 10.00 5.06
N ALA A 220 -2.45 10.52 5.12
CA ALA A 220 -3.34 10.61 3.97
C ALA A 220 -2.75 11.50 2.85
N ARG A 221 -2.16 12.66 3.22
CA ARG A 221 -1.49 13.54 2.25
C ARG A 221 -0.31 12.85 1.56
N VAL A 222 0.51 12.15 2.34
CA VAL A 222 1.64 11.36 1.84
C VAL A 222 1.19 10.21 0.95
N GLN A 223 0.00 9.64 1.17
CA GLN A 223 -0.63 8.61 0.33
C GLN A 223 -1.26 9.18 -0.96
N GLY A 224 -1.31 10.52 -1.12
CA GLY A 224 -1.92 11.14 -2.29
C GLY A 224 -3.43 11.40 -2.16
N PHE A 225 -4.01 11.32 -0.97
CA PHE A 225 -5.41 11.71 -0.76
C PHE A 225 -5.60 13.21 -1.06
N PRO A 226 -6.75 13.60 -1.63
CA PRO A 226 -7.07 15.00 -1.88
C PRO A 226 -6.96 15.86 -0.61
N LYS A 227 -6.58 17.14 -0.78
CA LYS A 227 -6.43 18.07 0.37
C LYS A 227 -7.72 18.24 1.18
N ASN A 228 -8.86 18.13 0.52
CA ASN A 228 -10.19 18.28 1.09
C ASN A 228 -10.84 16.93 1.44
N PHE A 229 -10.08 15.84 1.47
CA PHE A 229 -10.63 14.53 1.84
C PHE A 229 -11.22 14.57 3.25
N ARG A 230 -12.49 14.19 3.36
CA ARG A 230 -13.21 14.11 4.64
C ARG A 230 -13.21 12.64 5.09
N PHE A 231 -12.70 12.43 6.29
CA PHE A 231 -12.81 11.11 6.91
C PHE A 231 -14.26 10.85 7.31
N PRO A 232 -14.80 9.64 7.09
CA PRO A 232 -16.15 9.30 7.52
C PRO A 232 -16.34 9.49 9.02
N ASP A 233 -17.52 9.96 9.44
CA ASP A 233 -17.85 10.18 10.86
C ASP A 233 -17.74 8.90 11.68
N SER A 234 -18.07 7.74 11.08
CA SER A 234 -17.87 6.42 11.70
C SER A 234 -16.40 6.10 12.02
N ALA A 235 -15.46 6.71 11.30
CA ALA A 235 -14.03 6.64 11.61
C ALA A 235 -13.61 7.67 12.66
N ALA A 236 -14.49 8.60 13.06
CA ALA A 236 -14.19 9.63 14.06
C ALA A 236 -14.05 9.07 15.47
N GLY A 237 -14.59 7.88 15.77
CA GLY A 237 -14.60 7.30 17.12
C GLY A 237 -13.24 6.79 17.62
N SER A 238 -12.29 6.44 16.73
CA SER A 238 -10.99 5.93 17.15
C SER A 238 -9.89 6.34 16.18
N LEU A 239 -8.77 6.77 16.77
CA LEU A 239 -7.56 7.11 16.03
C LEU A 239 -7.07 5.93 15.16
N ASP A 240 -7.15 4.70 15.68
CA ASP A 240 -6.76 3.48 14.98
C ASP A 240 -7.57 3.26 13.71
N MET A 241 -8.87 3.55 13.72
CA MET A 241 -9.73 3.41 12.54
C MET A 241 -9.36 4.43 11.45
N ARG A 242 -9.01 5.65 11.82
CA ARG A 242 -8.55 6.68 10.87
C ARG A 242 -7.25 6.23 10.17
N TYR A 243 -6.30 5.67 10.90
CA TYR A 243 -5.08 5.11 10.31
C TYR A 243 -5.35 3.88 9.42
N LYS A 244 -6.32 3.04 9.78
CA LYS A 244 -6.73 1.91 8.93
C LYS A 244 -7.31 2.38 7.59
N VAL A 245 -8.13 3.44 7.61
CA VAL A 245 -8.68 4.03 6.37
C VAL A 245 -7.56 4.51 5.44
N VAL A 246 -6.48 5.05 6.01
CA VAL A 246 -5.36 5.57 5.21
C VAL A 246 -4.40 4.46 4.76
N GLY A 247 -4.12 3.48 5.60
CA GLY A 247 -3.03 2.52 5.37
C GLY A 247 -3.41 1.26 4.59
N ASN A 248 -4.70 0.92 4.55
CA ASN A 248 -5.21 -0.29 3.87
C ASN A 248 -5.40 -0.12 2.35
#